data_b4ed2a8f442a640bb93825dc5846796d
#
_entry.id   b4ed2a8f442a640bb93825dc5846796d
#
_cell.length_a   1.000
_cell.length_b   1.000
_cell.length_c   1.000
_cell.angle_alpha   90.00
_cell.angle_beta   90.00
_cell.angle_gamma   90.00
#
_symmetry.space_group_name_H-M   'P 1'
#
loop_
_entity.id
_entity.type
_entity.pdbx_description
1 polymer ?
#
loop_
_entity_poly.entity_id
_entity_poly.type
_entity_poly.pdbx_seq_one_letter_code
_entity_poly.pdbx_strand_id
1 'polypeptide(L)'
;MDSVRKPSVLFAYYTYTQQTLKVVEAMADVLRSRGCEVHLAGIEFIDPRYAKRFGVFPMPHPFLEVLGMIPAELRRRPGKIRVPDVVTEREYDLVCIGSPTWWLSTNVPIRSFLQSEAASRVLKGKQFAAAVPCRRYWRHNLKTVKRLGAERGGVFTDGIHFRYQGGQVRSLLSLVSYLGSGEYRDRYLGIKIPPTNLQASHLQAAREFADALANRLLSSADTH
;
A
#
# COMPACT_ATOMS: atom_id res chain seq x y z
N MET A 1 28.78 23.56 -13.78
CA MET A 1 28.14 23.11 -12.53
C MET A 1 27.18 21.99 -12.93
N ASP A 2 27.62 20.75 -12.79
CA ASP A 2 26.76 19.61 -13.05
C ASP A 2 25.63 19.63 -12.03
N SER A 3 24.39 19.72 -12.52
CA SER A 3 23.22 19.64 -11.63
C SER A 3 23.17 18.22 -11.07
N VAL A 4 23.45 18.07 -9.78
CA VAL A 4 23.31 16.78 -9.10
C VAL A 4 21.91 16.25 -9.38
N ARG A 5 21.82 15.08 -10.02
CA ARG A 5 20.55 14.43 -10.36
C ARG A 5 19.78 14.17 -9.07
N LYS A 6 18.56 14.68 -8.98
CA LYS A 6 17.67 14.39 -7.86
C LYS A 6 17.30 12.91 -7.84
N PRO A 7 17.38 12.21 -6.70
CA PRO A 7 16.88 10.84 -6.60
C PRO A 7 15.39 10.78 -6.93
N SER A 8 15.02 9.80 -7.76
CA SER A 8 13.64 9.60 -8.21
C SER A 8 12.99 8.42 -7.48
N VAL A 9 11.82 8.66 -6.89
CA VAL A 9 11.09 7.68 -6.07
C VAL A 9 9.69 7.45 -6.63
N LEU A 10 9.35 6.18 -6.86
CA LEU A 10 8.00 5.77 -7.23
C LEU A 10 7.26 5.19 -6.03
N PHE A 11 6.03 5.63 -5.81
CA PHE A 11 5.06 4.92 -4.98
C PHE A 11 4.06 4.17 -5.87
N ALA A 12 4.14 2.84 -5.92
CA ALA A 12 3.11 2.00 -6.52
C ALA A 12 2.20 1.47 -5.40
N TYR A 13 0.94 1.89 -5.37
CA TYR A 13 0.05 1.59 -4.25
C TYR A 13 -1.37 1.29 -4.70
N TYR A 14 -2.10 0.58 -3.83
CA TYR A 14 -3.55 0.43 -3.95
C TYR A 14 -4.23 1.01 -2.70
N THR A 15 -5.34 1.67 -2.89
CA THR A 15 -6.17 2.17 -1.79
C THR A 15 -7.65 2.09 -2.17
N TYR A 16 -8.50 1.62 -1.25
CA TYR A 16 -9.95 1.66 -1.38
C TYR A 16 -10.56 2.67 -0.41
N THR A 17 -10.08 2.66 0.83
CA THR A 17 -10.56 3.51 1.91
C THR A 17 -9.67 4.73 2.16
N GLN A 18 -8.83 5.09 1.23
CA GLN A 18 -7.85 6.20 1.28
C GLN A 18 -6.79 6.08 2.39
N GLN A 19 -6.79 5.01 3.18
CA GLN A 19 -5.83 4.85 4.28
C GLN A 19 -4.40 4.67 3.77
N THR A 20 -4.22 3.86 2.72
CA THR A 20 -2.89 3.68 2.11
C THR A 20 -2.41 4.97 1.45
N LEU A 21 -3.31 5.72 0.80
CA LEU A 21 -2.96 7.01 0.19
C LEU A 21 -2.44 7.99 1.24
N LYS A 22 -3.10 8.11 2.40
CA LYS A 22 -2.62 8.98 3.50
C LYS A 22 -1.20 8.65 3.96
N VAL A 23 -0.85 7.36 4.02
CA VAL A 23 0.53 6.93 4.35
C VAL A 23 1.49 7.34 3.24
N VAL A 24 1.12 7.04 1.99
CA VAL A 24 1.93 7.34 0.80
C VAL A 24 2.19 8.84 0.68
N GLU A 25 1.15 9.68 0.86
CA GLU A 25 1.28 11.14 0.84
C GLU A 25 2.20 11.65 1.94
N ALA A 26 2.00 11.18 3.18
CA ALA A 26 2.86 11.57 4.31
C ALA A 26 4.34 11.21 4.08
N MET A 27 4.61 10.06 3.44
CA MET A 27 5.97 9.66 3.06
C MET A 27 6.50 10.49 1.89
N ALA A 28 5.67 10.72 0.88
CA ALA A 28 6.02 11.47 -0.31
C ALA A 28 6.41 12.93 0.02
N ASP A 29 5.68 13.57 0.93
CA ASP A 29 5.95 14.94 1.36
C ASP A 29 7.33 15.06 2.02
N VAL A 30 7.72 14.09 2.85
CA VAL A 30 9.07 14.06 3.45
C VAL A 30 10.13 13.86 2.37
N LEU A 31 9.95 12.89 1.46
CA LEU A 31 10.93 12.65 0.39
C LEU A 31 11.10 13.88 -0.51
N ARG A 32 10.00 14.57 -0.84
CA ARG A 32 10.05 15.84 -1.61
C ARG A 32 10.79 16.93 -0.86
N SER A 33 10.52 17.10 0.43
CA SER A 33 11.21 18.08 1.27
C SER A 33 12.73 17.81 1.40
N ARG A 34 13.12 16.54 1.23
CA ARG A 34 14.53 16.09 1.19
C ARG A 34 15.14 16.17 -0.21
N GLY A 35 14.46 16.76 -1.18
CA GLY A 35 14.96 16.99 -2.54
C GLY A 35 14.78 15.85 -3.52
N CYS A 36 14.03 14.78 -3.17
CA CYS A 36 13.69 13.71 -4.11
C CYS A 36 12.57 14.12 -5.09
N GLU A 37 12.65 13.64 -6.32
CA GLU A 37 11.52 13.65 -7.25
C GLU A 37 10.60 12.47 -6.92
N VAL A 38 9.30 12.72 -6.65
CA VAL A 38 8.38 11.68 -6.16
C VAL A 38 7.16 11.56 -7.05
N HIS A 39 6.93 10.35 -7.53
CA HIS A 39 5.79 9.98 -8.38
C HIS A 39 4.85 9.02 -7.65
N LEU A 40 3.54 9.27 -7.77
CA LEU A 40 2.49 8.47 -7.14
C LEU A 40 1.72 7.72 -8.22
N ALA A 41 1.73 6.40 -8.16
CA ALA A 41 1.04 5.49 -9.09
C ALA A 41 0.00 4.66 -8.34
N GLY A 42 -1.23 5.12 -8.31
CA GLY A 42 -2.36 4.36 -7.79
C GLY A 42 -2.76 3.24 -8.75
N ILE A 43 -2.61 1.99 -8.32
CA ILE A 43 -3.02 0.83 -9.12
C ILE A 43 -4.55 0.72 -9.08
N GLU A 44 -5.20 0.77 -10.24
CA GLU A 44 -6.65 0.64 -10.34
C GLU A 44 -7.06 -0.83 -10.45
N PHE A 45 -8.08 -1.22 -9.68
CA PHE A 45 -8.64 -2.56 -9.74
C PHE A 45 -9.86 -2.56 -10.66
N ILE A 46 -9.66 -3.01 -11.91
CA ILE A 46 -10.65 -2.97 -12.99
C ILE A 46 -11.24 -4.34 -13.33
N ASP A 47 -11.01 -5.35 -12.51
CA ASP A 47 -11.52 -6.70 -12.76
C ASP A 47 -13.05 -6.71 -12.71
N PRO A 48 -13.75 -7.10 -13.79
CA PRO A 48 -15.22 -7.06 -13.86
C PRO A 48 -15.91 -7.91 -12.79
N ARG A 49 -15.23 -8.95 -12.28
CA ARG A 49 -15.76 -9.81 -11.20
C ARG A 49 -15.91 -9.06 -9.88
N TYR A 50 -15.20 -7.95 -9.73
CA TYR A 50 -15.10 -7.18 -8.49
C TYR A 50 -15.39 -5.68 -8.68
N ALA A 51 -15.55 -5.20 -9.93
CA ALA A 51 -15.71 -3.78 -10.24
C ALA A 51 -16.92 -3.16 -9.51
N LYS A 52 -18.07 -3.86 -9.46
CA LYS A 52 -19.25 -3.39 -8.71
C LYS A 52 -18.97 -3.22 -7.22
N ARG A 53 -18.14 -4.09 -6.66
CA ARG A 53 -17.81 -4.16 -5.23
C ARG A 53 -16.88 -3.05 -4.80
N PHE A 54 -15.87 -2.72 -5.61
CA PHE A 54 -14.84 -1.71 -5.31
C PHE A 54 -14.99 -0.41 -6.10
N GLY A 55 -16.05 -0.28 -6.90
CA GLY A 55 -16.33 0.93 -7.68
C GLY A 55 -17.05 2.03 -6.90
N VAL A 56 -17.66 1.68 -5.75
CA VAL A 56 -18.44 2.63 -4.94
C VAL A 56 -18.00 2.55 -3.48
N PHE A 57 -17.81 3.72 -2.87
CA PHE A 57 -17.59 3.86 -1.44
C PHE A 57 -18.55 4.94 -0.89
N PRO A 58 -19.29 4.69 0.19
CA PRO A 58 -19.37 3.48 1.02
C PRO A 58 -19.94 2.26 0.30
N MET A 59 -19.59 1.06 0.81
CA MET A 59 -19.96 -0.23 0.23
C MET A 59 -21.39 -0.62 0.64
N PRO A 60 -22.31 -0.92 -0.29
CA PRO A 60 -23.74 -1.15 0.04
C PRO A 60 -23.98 -2.30 1.03
N HIS A 61 -23.24 -3.40 0.87
CA HIS A 61 -23.39 -4.61 1.70
C HIS A 61 -22.02 -5.08 2.24
N PRO A 62 -21.38 -4.31 3.12
CA PRO A 62 -19.96 -4.49 3.46
C PRO A 62 -19.66 -5.87 4.05
N PHE A 63 -20.56 -6.45 4.84
CA PHE A 63 -20.34 -7.78 5.44
C PHE A 63 -20.31 -8.88 4.37
N LEU A 64 -21.29 -8.90 3.46
CA LEU A 64 -21.37 -9.88 2.38
C LEU A 64 -20.23 -9.70 1.37
N GLU A 65 -19.90 -8.46 1.06
CA GLU A 65 -18.83 -8.12 0.13
C GLU A 65 -17.45 -8.51 0.67
N VAL A 66 -17.21 -8.27 1.95
CA VAL A 66 -15.97 -8.68 2.62
C VAL A 66 -15.86 -10.22 2.67
N LEU A 67 -16.94 -10.95 2.98
CA LEU A 67 -16.95 -12.42 2.96
C LEU A 67 -16.76 -12.95 1.53
N GLY A 68 -17.40 -12.34 0.54
CA GLY A 68 -17.31 -12.74 -0.88
C GLY A 68 -15.89 -12.61 -1.47
N MET A 69 -14.96 -11.90 -0.82
CA MET A 69 -13.55 -11.84 -1.23
C MET A 69 -12.72 -13.03 -0.78
N ILE A 70 -13.17 -13.82 0.20
CA ILE A 70 -12.41 -14.95 0.74
C ILE A 70 -11.94 -15.92 -0.34
N PRO A 71 -12.79 -16.38 -1.28
CA PRO A 71 -12.35 -17.32 -2.32
C PRO A 71 -11.25 -16.76 -3.22
N ALA A 72 -11.32 -15.46 -3.56
CA ALA A 72 -10.30 -14.81 -4.38
C ALA A 72 -8.95 -14.72 -3.65
N GLU A 73 -8.99 -14.38 -2.37
CA GLU A 73 -7.80 -14.31 -1.52
C GLU A 73 -7.16 -15.69 -1.31
N LEU A 74 -7.95 -16.73 -1.05
CA LEU A 74 -7.45 -18.10 -0.88
C LEU A 74 -6.83 -18.66 -2.15
N ARG A 75 -7.44 -18.41 -3.31
CA ARG A 75 -6.93 -18.87 -4.60
C ARG A 75 -5.70 -18.11 -5.07
N ARG A 76 -5.38 -16.97 -4.46
CA ARG A 76 -4.22 -16.12 -4.79
C ARG A 76 -4.09 -15.77 -6.27
N ARG A 77 -5.19 -15.79 -7.02
CA ARG A 77 -5.19 -15.48 -8.45
C ARG A 77 -5.07 -13.99 -8.68
N PRO A 78 -4.30 -13.56 -9.69
CA PRO A 78 -4.28 -12.15 -10.08
C PRO A 78 -5.65 -11.74 -10.64
N GLY A 79 -5.98 -10.46 -10.48
CA GLY A 79 -7.13 -9.81 -11.09
C GLY A 79 -6.69 -8.83 -12.17
N LYS A 80 -7.64 -8.31 -12.95
CA LYS A 80 -7.37 -7.26 -13.93
C LYS A 80 -7.12 -5.94 -13.22
N ILE A 81 -6.00 -5.31 -13.57
CA ILE A 81 -5.60 -4.01 -13.04
C ILE A 81 -5.26 -3.05 -14.19
N ARG A 82 -5.33 -1.76 -13.92
CA ARG A 82 -4.71 -0.72 -14.73
C ARG A 82 -3.52 -0.17 -13.94
N VAL A 83 -2.36 -0.19 -14.59
CA VAL A 83 -1.12 0.38 -14.05
C VAL A 83 -0.91 1.72 -14.73
N PRO A 84 -0.72 2.83 -14.00
CA PRO A 84 -0.43 4.13 -14.60
C PRO A 84 0.87 4.11 -15.39
N ASP A 85 0.91 4.82 -16.51
CA ASP A 85 2.05 4.84 -17.44
C ASP A 85 3.34 5.34 -16.79
N VAL A 86 3.22 6.25 -15.82
CA VAL A 86 4.35 6.77 -15.03
C VAL A 86 5.21 5.67 -14.42
N VAL A 87 4.66 4.48 -14.16
CA VAL A 87 5.40 3.33 -13.60
C VAL A 87 6.50 2.85 -14.54
N THR A 88 6.28 2.92 -15.85
CA THR A 88 7.19 2.34 -16.89
C THR A 88 7.84 3.37 -17.78
N GLU A 89 7.42 4.62 -17.73
CA GLU A 89 7.95 5.72 -18.57
C GLU A 89 9.24 6.32 -18.01
N ARG A 90 9.60 6.01 -16.77
CA ARG A 90 10.74 6.62 -16.08
C ARG A 90 11.59 5.59 -15.35
N GLU A 91 12.83 5.97 -15.09
CA GLU A 91 13.74 5.24 -14.20
C GLU A 91 13.62 5.78 -12.77
N TYR A 92 13.64 4.86 -11.81
CA TYR A 92 13.54 5.17 -10.38
C TYR A 92 14.75 4.62 -9.62
N ASP A 93 15.17 5.34 -8.59
CA ASP A 93 16.23 4.92 -7.67
C ASP A 93 15.65 4.06 -6.53
N LEU A 94 14.38 4.34 -6.16
CA LEU A 94 13.65 3.57 -5.16
C LEU A 94 12.19 3.37 -5.59
N VAL A 95 11.66 2.17 -5.36
CA VAL A 95 10.24 1.87 -5.53
C VAL A 95 9.62 1.56 -4.16
N CYS A 96 8.62 2.30 -3.75
CA CYS A 96 7.86 2.08 -2.53
C CYS A 96 6.51 1.41 -2.84
N ILE A 97 6.25 0.24 -2.26
CA ILE A 97 5.01 -0.51 -2.47
C ILE A 97 4.03 -0.24 -1.32
N GLY A 98 2.93 0.45 -1.62
CA GLY A 98 1.83 0.70 -0.67
C GLY A 98 0.78 -0.42 -0.73
N SER A 99 0.78 -1.34 0.25
CA SER A 99 -0.05 -2.54 0.21
C SER A 99 -0.96 -2.67 1.44
N PRO A 100 -2.26 -2.31 1.35
CA PRO A 100 -3.19 -2.64 2.42
C PRO A 100 -3.36 -4.16 2.53
N THR A 101 -3.57 -4.65 3.76
CA THR A 101 -3.79 -6.08 3.99
C THR A 101 -5.27 -6.40 3.84
N TRP A 102 -5.60 -7.30 2.92
CA TRP A 102 -6.92 -7.90 2.83
C TRP A 102 -6.91 -9.28 3.45
N TRP A 103 -7.85 -9.53 4.36
CA TRP A 103 -7.91 -10.78 5.12
C TRP A 103 -6.56 -11.11 5.78
N LEU A 104 -5.86 -12.10 5.24
CA LEU A 104 -4.62 -12.63 5.80
C LEU A 104 -3.37 -12.28 4.97
N SER A 105 -3.54 -11.60 3.81
CA SER A 105 -2.50 -11.50 2.79
C SER A 105 -2.46 -10.15 2.09
N THR A 106 -1.55 -10.03 1.14
CA THR A 106 -1.50 -8.93 0.17
C THR A 106 -2.78 -8.91 -0.65
N ASN A 107 -3.38 -7.74 -0.80
CA ASN A 107 -4.59 -7.56 -1.63
C ASN A 107 -4.37 -7.96 -3.09
N VAL A 108 -5.47 -8.29 -3.77
CA VAL A 108 -5.43 -8.74 -5.18
C VAL A 108 -4.78 -7.70 -6.10
N PRO A 109 -5.09 -6.38 -6.06
CA PRO A 109 -4.46 -5.38 -6.92
C PRO A 109 -2.93 -5.34 -6.83
N ILE A 110 -2.37 -5.25 -5.62
CA ILE A 110 -0.90 -5.21 -5.43
C ILE A 110 -0.26 -6.54 -5.79
N ARG A 111 -0.92 -7.66 -5.51
CA ARG A 111 -0.43 -8.98 -5.96
C ARG A 111 -0.39 -9.03 -7.48
N SER A 112 -1.43 -8.57 -8.16
CA SER A 112 -1.49 -8.52 -9.63
C SER A 112 -0.41 -7.62 -10.21
N PHE A 113 -0.18 -6.44 -9.61
CA PHE A 113 0.90 -5.55 -9.99
C PHE A 113 2.26 -6.23 -9.87
N LEU A 114 2.58 -6.80 -8.70
CA LEU A 114 3.86 -7.47 -8.46
C LEU A 114 4.07 -8.73 -9.33
N GLN A 115 3.02 -9.24 -9.97
CA GLN A 115 3.11 -10.33 -10.94
C GLN A 115 3.12 -9.87 -12.39
N SER A 116 2.98 -8.57 -12.65
CA SER A 116 2.93 -7.99 -14.00
C SER A 116 4.32 -7.74 -14.60
N GLU A 117 4.36 -7.51 -15.91
CA GLU A 117 5.56 -7.04 -16.62
C GLU A 117 5.99 -5.64 -16.18
N ALA A 118 5.03 -4.76 -15.87
CA ALA A 118 5.33 -3.42 -15.37
C ALA A 118 6.16 -3.48 -14.08
N ALA A 119 5.81 -4.38 -13.14
CA ALA A 119 6.61 -4.59 -11.95
C ALA A 119 8.01 -5.14 -12.27
N SER A 120 8.13 -6.05 -13.25
CA SER A 120 9.43 -6.56 -13.68
C SER A 120 10.33 -5.46 -14.27
N ARG A 121 9.75 -4.53 -15.03
CA ARG A 121 10.50 -3.41 -15.61
C ARG A 121 10.99 -2.45 -14.53
N VAL A 122 10.12 -2.05 -13.61
CA VAL A 122 10.43 -1.02 -12.62
C VAL A 122 11.25 -1.52 -11.43
N LEU A 123 11.19 -2.83 -11.11
CA LEU A 123 11.89 -3.41 -9.95
C LEU A 123 13.23 -4.04 -10.30
N LYS A 124 13.47 -4.44 -11.55
CA LYS A 124 14.69 -5.16 -11.93
C LYS A 124 15.96 -4.37 -11.60
N GLY A 125 16.75 -4.90 -10.66
CA GLY A 125 17.99 -4.28 -10.18
C GLY A 125 17.78 -3.04 -9.31
N LYS A 126 16.54 -2.67 -8.98
CA LYS A 126 16.23 -1.48 -8.18
C LYS A 126 15.97 -1.82 -6.72
N GLN A 127 16.28 -0.88 -5.84
CA GLN A 127 15.88 -0.96 -4.43
C GLN A 127 14.38 -0.78 -4.29
N PHE A 128 13.76 -1.53 -3.37
CA PHE A 128 12.36 -1.30 -3.04
C PHE A 128 12.07 -1.42 -1.55
N ALA A 129 11.09 -0.64 -1.11
CA ALA A 129 10.57 -0.63 0.25
C ALA A 129 9.06 -0.93 0.24
N ALA A 130 8.48 -1.25 1.41
CA ALA A 130 7.06 -1.52 1.53
C ALA A 130 6.42 -0.79 2.71
N ALA A 131 5.23 -0.21 2.48
CA ALA A 131 4.37 0.34 3.52
C ALA A 131 3.07 -0.47 3.59
N VAL A 132 2.80 -1.07 4.76
CA VAL A 132 1.70 -2.03 4.94
C VAL A 132 0.72 -1.54 6.01
N PRO A 133 -0.31 -0.76 5.65
CA PRO A 133 -1.44 -0.52 6.53
C PRO A 133 -2.20 -1.82 6.78
N CYS A 134 -2.39 -2.15 8.06
CA CYS A 134 -2.94 -3.46 8.41
C CYS A 134 -3.65 -3.47 9.75
N ARG A 135 -4.72 -4.26 9.83
CA ARG A 135 -5.40 -4.54 11.09
C ARG A 135 -4.61 -5.53 11.96
N ARG A 136 -4.11 -6.65 11.39
CA ARG A 136 -3.43 -7.70 12.16
C ARG A 136 -2.37 -8.48 11.40
N TYR A 137 -2.61 -8.89 10.17
CA TYR A 137 -1.79 -9.87 9.45
C TYR A 137 -0.71 -9.23 8.55
N TRP A 138 -0.12 -8.14 9.01
CA TRP A 138 0.90 -7.41 8.27
C TRP A 138 2.12 -8.25 7.87
N ARG A 139 2.51 -9.22 8.74
CA ARG A 139 3.68 -10.08 8.48
C ARG A 139 3.52 -10.89 7.20
N HIS A 140 2.32 -11.47 6.96
CA HIS A 140 2.03 -12.22 5.76
C HIS A 140 2.02 -11.33 4.51
N ASN A 141 1.45 -10.13 4.60
CA ASN A 141 1.46 -9.17 3.52
C ASN A 141 2.88 -8.74 3.19
N LEU A 142 3.65 -8.25 4.19
CA LEU A 142 5.01 -7.81 3.99
C LEU A 142 5.91 -8.92 3.42
N LYS A 143 5.79 -10.15 3.94
CA LYS A 143 6.50 -11.33 3.40
C LYS A 143 6.15 -11.59 1.93
N THR A 144 4.87 -11.45 1.57
CA THR A 144 4.42 -11.65 0.18
C THR A 144 4.93 -10.55 -0.73
N VAL A 145 4.85 -9.29 -0.33
CA VAL A 145 5.39 -8.14 -1.10
C VAL A 145 6.88 -8.30 -1.31
N LYS A 146 7.63 -8.61 -0.24
CA LYS A 146 9.08 -8.85 -0.31
C LYS A 146 9.42 -9.98 -1.28
N ARG A 147 8.75 -11.13 -1.19
CA ARG A 147 8.99 -12.28 -2.06
C ARG A 147 8.68 -11.96 -3.53
N LEU A 148 7.48 -11.43 -3.80
CA LEU A 148 7.08 -11.12 -5.17
C LEU A 148 7.93 -10.01 -5.79
N GLY A 149 8.32 -8.98 -5.03
CA GLY A 149 9.23 -7.94 -5.51
C GLY A 149 10.63 -8.50 -5.84
N ALA A 150 11.15 -9.40 -5.00
CA ALA A 150 12.42 -10.08 -5.26
C ALA A 150 12.34 -11.00 -6.49
N GLU A 151 11.23 -11.71 -6.70
CA GLU A 151 10.98 -12.51 -7.91
C GLU A 151 10.96 -11.66 -9.19
N ARG A 152 10.77 -10.34 -9.09
CA ARG A 152 10.87 -9.37 -10.20
C ARG A 152 12.26 -8.71 -10.30
N GLY A 153 13.23 -9.22 -9.54
CA GLY A 153 14.60 -8.72 -9.55
C GLY A 153 14.85 -7.50 -8.66
N GLY A 154 13.87 -7.12 -7.84
CA GLY A 154 14.02 -6.01 -6.89
C GLY A 154 14.83 -6.41 -5.65
N VAL A 155 15.57 -5.44 -5.11
CA VAL A 155 16.35 -5.59 -3.86
C VAL A 155 15.55 -4.96 -2.71
N PHE A 156 15.00 -5.79 -1.82
CA PHE A 156 14.24 -5.29 -0.68
C PHE A 156 15.15 -4.62 0.34
N THR A 157 14.89 -3.36 0.65
CA THR A 157 15.69 -2.56 1.59
C THR A 157 15.07 -2.50 2.97
N ASP A 158 13.76 -2.16 3.04
CA ASP A 158 13.09 -1.96 4.32
C ASP A 158 11.56 -2.00 4.19
N GLY A 159 10.85 -2.10 5.33
CA GLY A 159 9.40 -2.05 5.34
C GLY A 159 8.79 -1.61 6.66
N ILE A 160 7.74 -0.81 6.56
CA ILE A 160 6.97 -0.33 7.71
C ILE A 160 5.56 -0.92 7.70
N HIS A 161 5.01 -1.15 8.87
CA HIS A 161 3.64 -1.59 9.03
C HIS A 161 2.91 -0.76 10.08
N PHE A 162 1.61 -0.60 9.88
CA PHE A 162 0.74 0.18 10.77
C PHE A 162 -0.37 -0.71 11.29
N ARG A 163 -0.29 -1.09 12.55
CA ARG A 163 -1.25 -2.00 13.17
C ARG A 163 -2.33 -1.23 13.91
N TYR A 164 -3.59 -1.48 13.57
CA TYR A 164 -4.73 -0.93 14.29
C TYR A 164 -4.95 -1.63 15.63
N GLN A 165 -5.45 -0.88 16.60
CA GLN A 165 -5.73 -1.38 17.95
C GLN A 165 -7.04 -2.18 18.00
N GLY A 166 -7.15 -3.06 19.01
CA GLY A 166 -8.37 -3.78 19.34
C GLY A 166 -8.36 -5.27 19.05
N GLY A 167 -9.33 -5.96 19.65
CA GLY A 167 -9.57 -7.40 19.46
C GLY A 167 -10.11 -7.71 18.05
N GLN A 168 -9.93 -8.96 17.60
CA GLN A 168 -10.22 -9.36 16.22
C GLN A 168 -11.69 -9.12 15.82
N VAL A 169 -12.65 -9.52 16.64
CA VAL A 169 -14.08 -9.38 16.34
C VAL A 169 -14.50 -7.91 16.31
N ARG A 170 -14.18 -7.15 17.36
CA ARG A 170 -14.53 -5.72 17.45
C ARG A 170 -13.88 -4.90 16.32
N SER A 171 -12.63 -5.22 15.97
CA SER A 171 -11.93 -4.58 14.86
C SER A 171 -12.55 -4.95 13.50
N LEU A 172 -13.10 -6.16 13.33
CA LEU A 172 -13.85 -6.54 12.13
C LEU A 172 -15.17 -5.76 12.03
N LEU A 173 -15.92 -5.67 13.14
CA LEU A 173 -17.16 -4.90 13.22
C LEU A 173 -16.89 -3.41 12.89
N SER A 174 -15.80 -2.86 13.40
CA SER A 174 -15.40 -1.50 13.10
C SER A 174 -15.06 -1.31 11.61
N LEU A 175 -14.36 -2.26 10.98
CA LEU A 175 -14.09 -2.24 9.54
C LEU A 175 -15.39 -2.29 8.73
N VAL A 176 -16.30 -3.21 9.06
CA VAL A 176 -17.59 -3.36 8.38
C VAL A 176 -18.43 -2.09 8.53
N SER A 177 -18.47 -1.51 9.74
CA SER A 177 -19.14 -0.23 10.00
C SER A 177 -18.59 0.87 9.10
N TYR A 178 -17.26 1.03 9.04
CA TYR A 178 -16.62 2.04 8.22
C TYR A 178 -16.82 1.81 6.71
N LEU A 179 -16.68 0.57 6.24
CA LEU A 179 -16.90 0.24 4.83
C LEU A 179 -18.33 0.54 4.38
N GLY A 180 -19.33 0.34 5.26
CA GLY A 180 -20.74 0.55 4.93
C GLY A 180 -21.25 1.97 5.14
N SER A 181 -20.58 2.78 5.96
CA SER A 181 -21.02 4.16 6.24
C SER A 181 -20.08 5.25 5.74
N GLY A 182 -18.81 4.93 5.53
CA GLY A 182 -17.77 5.94 5.29
C GLY A 182 -17.38 6.75 6.54
N GLU A 183 -17.99 6.47 7.68
CA GLU A 183 -17.86 7.26 8.91
C GLU A 183 -17.18 6.47 10.02
N TYR A 184 -16.46 7.21 10.87
CA TYR A 184 -15.88 6.65 12.08
C TYR A 184 -16.91 6.69 13.21
N ARG A 185 -17.25 5.51 13.70
CA ARG A 185 -18.23 5.34 14.79
C ARG A 185 -17.59 4.66 15.98
N ASP A 186 -17.97 5.11 17.18
CA ASP A 186 -17.52 4.47 18.43
C ASP A 186 -18.32 3.21 18.76
N ARG A 187 -19.50 3.03 18.12
CA ARG A 187 -20.39 1.89 18.31
C ARG A 187 -20.96 1.40 16.99
N TYR A 188 -21.12 0.09 16.89
CA TYR A 188 -21.82 -0.57 15.78
C TYR A 188 -22.68 -1.70 16.33
N LEU A 189 -23.97 -1.74 15.98
CA LEU A 189 -24.97 -2.69 16.54
C LEU A 189 -24.94 -2.73 18.09
N GLY A 190 -24.83 -1.56 18.75
CA GLY A 190 -24.76 -1.45 20.20
C GLY A 190 -23.40 -1.80 20.83
N ILE A 191 -22.46 -2.39 20.09
CA ILE A 191 -21.15 -2.82 20.57
C ILE A 191 -20.14 -1.68 20.42
N LYS A 192 -19.37 -1.38 21.46
CA LYS A 192 -18.23 -0.44 21.38
C LYS A 192 -17.14 -1.03 20.50
N ILE A 193 -16.74 -0.29 19.47
CA ILE A 193 -15.76 -0.71 18.47
C ILE A 193 -14.50 0.18 18.54
N PRO A 194 -13.30 -0.39 18.29
CA PRO A 194 -12.06 0.38 18.27
C PRO A 194 -11.93 1.18 16.97
N PRO A 195 -11.11 2.25 16.94
CA PRO A 195 -10.77 2.93 15.71
C PRO A 195 -10.02 1.98 14.76
N THR A 196 -10.47 1.89 13.51
CA THR A 196 -9.85 1.04 12.46
C THR A 196 -9.02 1.83 11.46
N ASN A 197 -8.73 3.08 11.79
CA ASN A 197 -8.04 3.99 10.89
C ASN A 197 -6.63 4.28 11.36
N LEU A 198 -5.85 4.81 10.43
CA LEU A 198 -4.56 5.40 10.75
C LEU A 198 -4.72 6.52 11.78
N GLN A 199 -3.90 6.44 12.80
CA GLN A 199 -3.78 7.46 13.84
C GLN A 199 -2.65 8.43 13.49
N ALA A 200 -2.61 9.59 14.13
CA ALA A 200 -1.54 10.57 13.94
C ALA A 200 -0.15 9.98 14.17
N SER A 201 0.00 9.10 15.18
CA SER A 201 1.25 8.38 15.46
C SER A 201 1.70 7.47 14.31
N HIS A 202 0.76 6.85 13.58
CA HIS A 202 1.09 6.05 12.40
C HIS A 202 1.62 6.91 11.26
N LEU A 203 1.03 8.10 11.03
CA LEU A 203 1.51 9.03 10.02
C LEU A 203 2.87 9.62 10.40
N GLN A 204 3.11 9.86 11.69
CA GLN A 204 4.41 10.29 12.17
C GLN A 204 5.48 9.21 11.94
N ALA A 205 5.21 7.96 12.28
CA ALA A 205 6.11 6.85 11.98
C ALA A 205 6.36 6.67 10.47
N ALA A 206 5.35 6.93 9.63
CA ALA A 206 5.51 6.92 8.17
C ALA A 206 6.49 8.00 7.69
N ARG A 207 6.41 9.22 8.27
CA ARG A 207 7.35 10.31 7.96
C ARG A 207 8.78 9.98 8.39
N GLU A 208 8.95 9.45 9.59
CA GLU A 208 10.26 9.03 10.11
C GLU A 208 10.88 7.92 9.24
N PHE A 209 10.08 6.96 8.80
CA PHE A 209 10.50 5.92 7.87
C PHE A 209 10.93 6.50 6.52
N ALA A 210 10.18 7.47 5.98
CA ALA A 210 10.51 8.14 4.73
C ALA A 210 11.81 8.96 4.86
N ASP A 211 12.04 9.61 5.99
CA ASP A 211 13.29 10.33 6.26
C ASP A 211 14.50 9.38 6.28
N ALA A 212 14.36 8.20 6.92
CA ALA A 212 15.39 7.17 6.89
C ALA A 212 15.68 6.65 5.47
N LEU A 213 14.64 6.50 4.62
CA LEU A 213 14.82 6.14 3.21
C LEU A 213 15.54 7.24 2.43
N ALA A 214 15.18 8.51 2.65
CA ALA A 214 15.85 9.65 2.03
C ALA A 214 17.34 9.69 2.38
N ASN A 215 17.68 9.51 3.64
CA ASN A 215 19.08 9.48 4.08
C ASN A 215 19.90 8.41 3.34
N ARG A 216 19.36 7.21 3.17
CA ARG A 216 20.03 6.13 2.42
C ARG A 216 20.21 6.47 0.94
N LEU A 217 19.17 7.05 0.29
CA LEU A 217 19.23 7.44 -1.12
C LEU A 217 20.28 8.53 -1.36
N LEU A 218 20.32 9.57 -0.51
CA LEU A 218 21.25 10.69 -0.65
C LEU A 218 22.68 10.24 -0.39
N SER A 219 22.92 9.40 0.64
CA SER A 219 24.27 8.88 0.92
C SER A 219 24.81 7.99 -0.22
N SER A 220 23.96 7.29 -0.95
CA SER A 220 24.38 6.47 -2.10
C SER A 220 24.64 7.32 -3.35
N ALA A 221 24.02 8.49 -3.48
CA ALA A 221 24.25 9.41 -4.59
C ALA A 221 25.59 10.15 -4.47
N ASP A 222 26.07 10.40 -3.25
CA ASP A 222 27.36 11.08 -3.00
C ASP A 222 28.58 10.15 -3.22
N THR A 223 28.34 8.86 -3.48
CA THR A 223 29.43 7.86 -3.62
C THR A 223 29.72 7.51 -5.09
N HIS A 224 28.99 8.06 -6.04
CA HIS A 224 29.14 7.87 -7.49
C HIS A 224 29.43 9.18 -8.22
#